data_8258f5f88e67e6de76bb257a385125f9
#
_entry.id   8258f5f88e67e6de76bb257a385125f9
#
_cell.length_a   1.000
_cell.length_b   1.000
_cell.length_c   1.000
_cell.angle_alpha   90.00
_cell.angle_beta   90.00
_cell.angle_gamma   90.00
#
_symmetry.space_group_name_H-M   'P 1'
#
loop_
_entity.id
_entity.type
_entity.pdbx_description
1 polymer ?
#
loop_
_entity_poly.entity_id
_entity_poly.type
_entity_poly.pdbx_seq_one_letter_code
_entity_poly.pdbx_strand_id
1 'polypeptide(L)'
;MSAVTATLPRIWPSPGGKPVPPTGLAEVFRAFARDLAAGRRSWDAETAGFIAGQFDVLASEWDATRATGRDDPLRDALDRGRPFPGGTCLEVGSGTGLFTPLLGTVFPRVISLDLSEQMLRRAAGRSPLRVRADASALPVADARVAVIAAIDMLLLAEETARVLAPDGALLWINQLGEDGPLYLPADDVAAALPGQWQAVEAHAGWGSWAVLRRRAL
;
A
#
# COMPACT_ATOMS: atom_id res chain seq x y z
N MET A 1 1.59 11.46 -20.85
CA MET A 1 0.23 11.86 -20.43
C MET A 1 0.04 11.32 -19.01
N SER A 2 -0.61 12.07 -18.11
CA SER A 2 -0.92 11.60 -16.75
C SER A 2 -1.79 10.33 -16.80
N ALA A 3 -1.54 9.39 -15.91
CA ALA A 3 -2.37 8.22 -15.70
C ALA A 3 -3.59 8.56 -14.83
N VAL A 4 -3.51 9.64 -14.05
CA VAL A 4 -4.63 10.12 -13.23
C VAL A 4 -5.72 10.64 -14.17
N THR A 5 -6.86 9.96 -14.17
CA THR A 5 -8.03 10.30 -15.00
C THR A 5 -9.04 11.17 -14.25
N ALA A 6 -9.01 11.12 -12.92
CA ALA A 6 -9.83 11.97 -12.07
C ALA A 6 -9.18 12.18 -10.70
N THR A 7 -9.12 13.43 -10.26
CA THR A 7 -8.83 13.81 -8.87
C THR A 7 -10.13 14.25 -8.22
N LEU A 8 -10.59 13.49 -7.22
CA LEU A 8 -11.84 13.79 -6.53
C LEU A 8 -11.62 14.90 -5.48
N PRO A 9 -12.63 15.73 -5.21
CA PRO A 9 -12.51 16.76 -4.20
C PRO A 9 -12.27 16.15 -2.82
N ARG A 10 -11.50 16.84 -1.98
CA ARG A 10 -11.30 16.44 -0.58
C ARG A 10 -12.61 16.63 0.19
N ILE A 11 -13.09 15.58 0.82
CA ILE A 11 -14.27 15.62 1.72
C ILE A 11 -13.90 15.30 3.17
N TRP A 12 -12.75 14.68 3.41
CA TRP A 12 -12.19 14.45 4.73
C TRP A 12 -11.14 15.53 5.02
N PRO A 13 -11.45 16.49 5.92
CA PRO A 13 -10.53 17.57 6.22
C PRO A 13 -9.25 17.03 6.88
N SER A 14 -8.16 17.74 6.72
CA SER A 14 -6.92 17.40 7.41
C SER A 14 -7.06 17.71 8.90
N PRO A 15 -6.98 16.73 9.80
CA PRO A 15 -7.00 17.00 11.23
C PRO A 15 -5.74 17.76 11.64
N GLY A 16 -5.81 18.50 12.74
CA GLY A 16 -4.64 19.11 13.36
C GLY A 16 -3.63 18.05 13.85
N GLY A 17 -2.40 18.49 14.14
CA GLY A 17 -1.40 17.61 14.77
C GLY A 17 -0.85 16.51 13.84
N LYS A 18 -0.70 16.79 12.54
CA LYS A 18 -0.09 15.84 11.60
C LYS A 18 1.27 15.36 12.11
N PRO A 19 1.49 14.05 12.25
CA PRO A 19 2.78 13.52 12.61
C PRO A 19 3.83 13.86 11.55
N VAL A 20 4.93 14.49 11.99
CA VAL A 20 6.07 14.78 11.11
C VAL A 20 7.12 13.70 11.30
N PRO A 21 7.44 12.90 10.28
CA PRO A 21 8.55 11.96 10.34
C PRO A 21 9.88 12.68 10.63
N PRO A 22 10.84 12.03 11.29
CA PRO A 22 12.16 12.61 11.50
C PRO A 22 12.76 13.11 10.18
N THR A 23 13.22 14.37 10.17
CA THR A 23 13.86 15.00 9.00
C THR A 23 15.10 14.19 8.58
N GLY A 24 15.32 14.04 7.29
CA GLY A 24 16.44 13.28 6.72
C GLY A 24 16.14 11.80 6.51
N LEU A 25 15.64 11.06 7.51
CA LEU A 25 15.32 9.65 7.35
C LEU A 25 14.16 9.44 6.35
N ALA A 26 13.12 10.26 6.47
CA ALA A 26 11.99 10.21 5.53
C ALA A 26 12.41 10.52 4.09
N GLU A 27 13.36 11.44 3.88
CA GLU A 27 13.88 11.76 2.55
C GLU A 27 14.66 10.60 1.94
N VAL A 28 15.49 9.93 2.75
CA VAL A 28 16.24 8.74 2.32
C VAL A 28 15.29 7.62 1.90
N PHE A 29 14.25 7.36 2.70
CA PHE A 29 13.24 6.33 2.36
C PHE A 29 12.39 6.72 1.13
N ARG A 30 12.04 7.98 0.96
CA ARG A 30 11.34 8.44 -0.26
C ARG A 30 12.20 8.29 -1.51
N ALA A 31 13.48 8.65 -1.43
CA ALA A 31 14.42 8.43 -2.53
C ALA A 31 14.53 6.94 -2.87
N PHE A 32 14.67 6.09 -1.85
CA PHE A 32 14.70 4.64 -2.01
C PHE A 32 13.43 4.11 -2.69
N ALA A 33 12.24 4.52 -2.23
CA ALA A 33 10.96 4.08 -2.79
C ALA A 33 10.81 4.48 -4.27
N ARG A 34 11.20 5.72 -4.62
CA ARG A 34 11.18 6.21 -6.01
C ARG A 34 12.17 5.47 -6.90
N ASP A 35 13.38 5.21 -6.40
CA ASP A 35 14.41 4.52 -7.18
C ASP A 35 14.04 3.06 -7.41
N LEU A 36 13.45 2.40 -6.41
CA LEU A 36 12.94 1.05 -6.53
C LEU A 36 11.79 0.97 -7.55
N ALA A 37 10.80 1.83 -7.43
CA ALA A 37 9.66 1.89 -8.35
C ALA A 37 10.09 2.17 -9.80
N ALA A 38 11.09 3.04 -9.98
CA ALA A 38 11.63 3.39 -11.30
C ALA A 38 12.64 2.38 -11.86
N GLY A 39 12.89 1.25 -11.16
CA GLY A 39 13.87 0.24 -11.58
C GLY A 39 15.32 0.69 -11.52
N ARG A 40 15.63 1.83 -10.90
CA ARG A 40 17.01 2.31 -10.69
C ARG A 40 17.70 1.61 -9.53
N ARG A 41 16.95 0.95 -8.69
CA ARG A 41 17.43 0.14 -7.57
C ARG A 41 16.80 -1.24 -7.63
N SER A 42 17.61 -2.27 -7.46
CA SER A 42 17.13 -3.66 -7.39
C SER A 42 16.64 -3.98 -5.98
N TRP A 43 15.65 -4.86 -5.92
CA TRP A 43 15.24 -5.53 -4.70
C TRP A 43 15.92 -6.90 -4.67
N ASP A 44 16.76 -7.13 -3.68
CA ASP A 44 17.50 -8.38 -3.49
C ASP A 44 17.33 -8.92 -2.06
N ALA A 45 17.88 -10.11 -1.82
CA ALA A 45 17.76 -10.79 -0.54
C ALA A 45 18.42 -10.02 0.62
N GLU A 46 19.50 -9.27 0.36
CA GLU A 46 20.16 -8.43 1.37
C GLU A 46 19.28 -7.25 1.76
N THR A 47 18.74 -6.54 0.78
CA THR A 47 17.80 -5.44 0.98
C THR A 47 16.54 -5.93 1.70
N ALA A 48 15.96 -7.05 1.27
CA ALA A 48 14.79 -7.65 1.91
C ALA A 48 15.07 -8.01 3.36
N GLY A 49 16.21 -8.65 3.63
CA GLY A 49 16.62 -9.01 5.00
C GLY A 49 16.86 -7.80 5.90
N PHE A 50 17.48 -6.75 5.38
CA PHE A 50 17.66 -5.49 6.10
C PHE A 50 16.32 -4.85 6.47
N ILE A 51 15.41 -4.71 5.51
CA ILE A 51 14.07 -4.13 5.71
C ILE A 51 13.26 -4.96 6.72
N ALA A 52 13.24 -6.29 6.56
CA ALA A 52 12.55 -7.17 7.51
C ALA A 52 13.06 -6.98 8.94
N GLY A 53 14.39 -6.93 9.12
CA GLY A 53 15.01 -6.71 10.44
C GLY A 53 14.64 -5.38 11.07
N GLN A 54 14.57 -4.29 10.28
CA GLN A 54 14.11 -2.99 10.79
C GLN A 54 12.66 -3.05 11.29
N PHE A 55 11.76 -3.67 10.52
CA PHE A 55 10.36 -3.81 10.92
C PHE A 55 10.17 -4.80 12.08
N ASP A 56 10.99 -5.84 12.18
CA ASP A 56 10.97 -6.75 13.33
C ASP A 56 11.28 -6.00 14.64
N VAL A 57 12.27 -5.10 14.64
CA VAL A 57 12.60 -4.27 15.81
C VAL A 57 11.46 -3.30 16.14
N LEU A 58 10.86 -2.66 15.12
CA LEU A 58 9.81 -1.66 15.31
C LEU A 58 8.45 -2.27 15.71
N ALA A 59 8.25 -3.56 15.52
CA ALA A 59 6.95 -4.21 15.69
C ALA A 59 6.35 -4.00 17.08
N SER A 60 7.18 -3.92 18.13
CA SER A 60 6.69 -3.78 19.52
C SER A 60 5.98 -2.45 19.79
N GLU A 61 6.39 -1.39 19.12
CA GLU A 61 5.88 -0.02 19.34
C GLU A 61 5.07 0.50 18.16
N TRP A 62 4.91 -0.34 17.12
CA TRP A 62 4.31 0.08 15.84
C TRP A 62 2.94 0.71 16.00
N ASP A 63 2.04 0.05 16.73
CA ASP A 63 0.66 0.50 16.92
C ASP A 63 0.56 1.78 17.73
N ALA A 64 1.38 1.91 18.79
CA ALA A 64 1.38 3.08 19.67
C ALA A 64 1.73 4.38 18.92
N THR A 65 2.58 4.28 17.90
CA THR A 65 3.05 5.43 17.14
C THR A 65 2.16 5.75 15.92
N ARG A 66 1.19 4.87 15.58
CA ARG A 66 0.44 4.97 14.29
C ARG A 66 -1.08 4.90 14.41
N ALA A 67 -1.61 4.87 15.62
CA ALA A 67 -3.00 4.47 15.84
C ALA A 67 -4.07 5.52 15.48
N THR A 68 -3.78 6.81 15.44
CA THR A 68 -4.86 7.82 15.37
C THR A 68 -4.79 8.66 14.09
N GLY A 69 -5.91 8.75 13.35
CA GLY A 69 -6.11 9.65 12.21
C GLY A 69 -5.37 9.25 10.92
N ARG A 70 -4.81 8.04 10.85
CA ARG A 70 -4.09 7.56 9.67
C ARG A 70 -4.95 6.71 8.71
N ASP A 71 -6.15 6.37 9.11
CA ASP A 71 -7.06 5.53 8.34
C ASP A 71 -8.01 6.31 7.41
N ASP A 72 -8.07 7.64 7.53
CA ASP A 72 -8.93 8.48 6.69
C ASP A 72 -8.72 8.26 5.17
N PRO A 73 -7.47 8.20 4.63
CA PRO A 73 -7.28 7.94 3.21
C PRO A 73 -7.80 6.57 2.78
N LEU A 74 -7.62 5.54 3.62
CA LEU A 74 -8.13 4.21 3.33
C LEU A 74 -9.66 4.18 3.37
N ARG A 75 -10.29 4.79 4.38
CA ARG A 75 -11.75 4.88 4.49
C ARG A 75 -12.36 5.56 3.27
N ASP A 76 -11.80 6.70 2.89
CA ASP A 76 -12.25 7.46 1.74
C ASP A 76 -12.08 6.66 0.43
N ALA A 77 -10.96 5.96 0.26
CA ALA A 77 -10.70 5.10 -0.88
C ALA A 77 -11.69 3.93 -0.96
N LEU A 78 -12.01 3.29 0.17
CA LEU A 78 -12.96 2.17 0.22
C LEU A 78 -14.39 2.62 -0.08
N ASP A 79 -14.73 3.88 0.17
CA ASP A 79 -16.03 4.45 -0.14
C ASP A 79 -16.10 4.97 -1.59
N ARG A 80 -15.20 5.87 -1.98
CA ARG A 80 -15.26 6.60 -3.26
C ARG A 80 -14.42 6.01 -4.39
N GLY A 81 -13.49 5.10 -4.07
CA GLY A 81 -12.68 4.39 -5.07
C GLY A 81 -13.40 3.25 -5.79
N ARG A 82 -14.65 3.00 -5.45
CA ARG A 82 -15.50 1.93 -6.04
C ARG A 82 -15.77 2.15 -7.53
N PRO A 83 -16.18 1.10 -8.28
CA PRO A 83 -16.41 -0.26 -7.81
C PRO A 83 -15.10 -1.04 -7.65
N PHE A 84 -15.07 -2.01 -6.72
CA PHE A 84 -13.99 -3.00 -6.63
C PHE A 84 -14.49 -4.34 -7.17
N PRO A 85 -13.64 -5.11 -7.87
CA PRO A 85 -14.01 -6.46 -8.28
C PRO A 85 -14.21 -7.33 -7.04
N GLY A 86 -15.16 -8.24 -7.13
CA GLY A 86 -15.38 -9.24 -6.07
C GLY A 86 -14.21 -10.22 -5.97
N GLY A 87 -13.94 -10.72 -4.77
CA GLY A 87 -12.92 -11.74 -4.56
C GLY A 87 -11.98 -11.44 -3.40
N THR A 88 -10.73 -11.92 -3.54
CA THR A 88 -9.70 -11.77 -2.49
C THR A 88 -9.00 -10.43 -2.60
N CYS A 89 -8.92 -9.73 -1.48
CA CYS A 89 -8.01 -8.61 -1.29
C CYS A 89 -6.70 -9.12 -0.66
N LEU A 90 -5.58 -8.84 -1.30
CA LEU A 90 -4.25 -9.09 -0.75
C LEU A 90 -3.72 -7.79 -0.14
N GLU A 91 -3.59 -7.74 1.18
CA GLU A 91 -2.97 -6.62 1.89
C GLU A 91 -1.47 -6.86 1.94
N VAL A 92 -0.70 -6.11 1.15
CA VAL A 92 0.75 -6.24 1.02
C VAL A 92 1.44 -5.24 1.93
N GLY A 93 2.42 -5.72 2.73
CA GLY A 93 3.04 -4.90 3.78
C GLY A 93 2.07 -4.62 4.93
N SER A 94 1.31 -5.64 5.34
CA SER A 94 0.19 -5.50 6.29
C SER A 94 0.63 -5.08 7.71
N GLY A 95 1.91 -5.22 8.04
CA GLY A 95 2.44 -4.90 9.35
C GLY A 95 1.72 -5.67 10.46
N THR A 96 1.29 -4.95 11.48
CA THR A 96 0.53 -5.49 12.62
C THR A 96 -0.96 -5.69 12.33
N GLY A 97 -1.38 -5.57 11.07
CA GLY A 97 -2.76 -5.76 10.66
C GLY A 97 -3.72 -4.64 11.11
N LEU A 98 -3.21 -3.42 11.32
CA LEU A 98 -4.04 -2.28 11.78
C LEU A 98 -5.22 -2.01 10.84
N PHE A 99 -5.04 -2.19 9.54
CA PHE A 99 -6.04 -1.86 8.52
C PHE A 99 -6.79 -3.07 8.00
N THR A 100 -6.35 -4.29 8.31
CA THR A 100 -7.01 -5.54 7.90
C THR A 100 -8.51 -5.57 8.27
N PRO A 101 -8.94 -5.19 9.50
CA PRO A 101 -10.37 -5.17 9.83
C PRO A 101 -11.17 -4.19 8.98
N LEU A 102 -10.59 -3.05 8.62
CA LEU A 102 -11.26 -2.07 7.75
C LEU A 102 -11.41 -2.59 6.32
N LEU A 103 -10.37 -3.22 5.78
CA LEU A 103 -10.47 -3.92 4.48
C LEU A 103 -11.54 -5.02 4.51
N GLY A 104 -11.64 -5.75 5.62
CA GLY A 104 -12.66 -6.78 5.84
C GLY A 104 -14.11 -6.28 5.85
N THR A 105 -14.35 -4.97 5.96
CA THR A 105 -15.70 -4.40 5.82
C THR A 105 -16.18 -4.34 4.36
N VAL A 106 -15.26 -4.42 3.40
CA VAL A 106 -15.54 -4.29 1.97
C VAL A 106 -15.25 -5.58 1.22
N PHE A 107 -14.19 -6.28 1.61
CA PHE A 107 -13.75 -7.49 0.91
C PHE A 107 -14.08 -8.74 1.73
N PRO A 108 -14.73 -9.76 1.13
CA PRO A 108 -15.16 -10.97 1.85
C PRO A 108 -13.98 -11.83 2.33
N ARG A 109 -12.81 -11.64 1.72
CA ARG A 109 -11.57 -12.32 2.10
C ARG A 109 -10.40 -11.33 2.00
N VAL A 110 -9.72 -11.11 3.10
CA VAL A 110 -8.47 -10.37 3.16
C VAL A 110 -7.35 -11.32 3.58
N ILE A 111 -6.28 -11.36 2.78
CA ILE A 111 -5.06 -12.09 3.11
C ILE A 111 -3.98 -11.06 3.37
N SER A 112 -3.48 -11.00 4.61
CA SER A 112 -2.41 -10.10 5.00
C SER A 112 -1.06 -10.75 4.73
N LEU A 113 -0.19 -10.00 4.09
CA LEU A 113 1.13 -10.44 3.72
C LEU A 113 2.17 -9.43 4.19
N ASP A 114 3.21 -9.92 4.85
CA ASP A 114 4.32 -9.10 5.31
C ASP A 114 5.63 -9.89 5.28
N LEU A 115 6.74 -9.17 5.14
CA LEU A 115 8.08 -9.74 5.17
C LEU A 115 8.55 -9.98 6.61
N SER A 116 8.12 -9.12 7.55
CA SER A 116 8.46 -9.19 8.97
C SER A 116 7.61 -10.23 9.70
N GLU A 117 8.27 -11.20 10.32
CA GLU A 117 7.60 -12.19 11.15
C GLU A 117 7.02 -11.58 12.42
N GLN A 118 7.72 -10.61 13.03
CA GLN A 118 7.27 -9.98 14.27
C GLN A 118 6.02 -9.12 14.05
N MET A 119 5.92 -8.45 12.90
CA MET A 119 4.71 -7.76 12.49
C MET A 119 3.53 -8.71 12.39
N LEU A 120 3.68 -9.81 11.66
CA LEU A 120 2.62 -10.81 11.48
C LEU A 120 2.20 -11.50 12.78
N ARG A 121 3.14 -11.73 13.71
CA ARG A 121 2.80 -12.27 15.04
C ARG A 121 1.86 -11.32 15.78
N ARG A 122 2.08 -10.01 15.70
CA ARG A 122 1.23 -9.01 16.33
C ARG A 122 -0.12 -8.82 15.62
N ALA A 123 -0.19 -9.15 14.35
CA ALA A 123 -1.42 -9.13 13.57
C ALA A 123 -2.43 -10.23 13.95
N ALA A 124 -2.06 -11.19 14.82
CA ALA A 124 -2.85 -12.40 15.10
C ALA A 124 -4.32 -12.15 15.46
N GLY A 125 -4.63 -11.11 16.22
CA GLY A 125 -5.99 -10.77 16.63
C GLY A 125 -6.80 -9.98 15.59
N ARG A 126 -6.16 -9.48 14.53
CA ARG A 126 -6.77 -8.60 13.51
C ARG A 126 -6.85 -9.24 12.15
N SER A 127 -5.87 -10.07 11.81
CA SER A 127 -5.78 -10.74 10.52
C SER A 127 -5.74 -12.25 10.71
N PRO A 128 -6.84 -12.96 10.44
CA PRO A 128 -6.89 -14.41 10.58
C PRO A 128 -6.10 -15.14 9.48
N LEU A 129 -5.98 -14.54 8.29
CA LEU A 129 -5.27 -15.11 7.14
C LEU A 129 -3.96 -14.33 6.93
N ARG A 130 -2.87 -14.86 7.44
CA ARG A 130 -1.55 -14.21 7.38
C ARG A 130 -0.54 -15.10 6.67
N VAL A 131 0.28 -14.49 5.83
CA VAL A 131 1.34 -15.16 5.09
C VAL A 131 2.62 -14.35 5.21
N ARG A 132 3.71 -14.98 5.65
CA ARG A 132 5.03 -14.38 5.55
C ARG A 132 5.56 -14.59 4.14
N ALA A 133 5.76 -13.53 3.40
CA ALA A 133 6.31 -13.58 2.05
C ALA A 133 6.97 -12.26 1.67
N ASP A 134 7.87 -12.35 0.70
CA ASP A 134 8.44 -11.20 0.01
C ASP A 134 7.48 -10.73 -1.08
N ALA A 135 7.17 -9.42 -1.09
CA ALA A 135 6.29 -8.84 -2.09
C ALA A 135 6.90 -8.81 -3.51
N SER A 136 8.19 -9.13 -3.66
CA SER A 136 8.85 -9.32 -4.95
C SER A 136 8.63 -10.70 -5.55
N ALA A 137 8.11 -11.65 -4.74
CA ALA A 137 7.86 -13.04 -5.16
C ALA A 137 6.66 -13.60 -4.38
N LEU A 138 5.47 -13.11 -4.71
CA LEU A 138 4.24 -13.47 -4.01
C LEU A 138 3.85 -14.94 -4.28
N PRO A 139 3.47 -15.71 -3.24
CA PRO A 139 3.06 -17.10 -3.40
C PRO A 139 1.64 -17.21 -4.00
N VAL A 140 1.42 -16.52 -5.09
CA VAL A 140 0.13 -16.41 -5.79
C VAL A 140 0.38 -16.58 -7.29
N ALA A 141 -0.49 -17.35 -7.95
CA ALA A 141 -0.43 -17.50 -9.40
C ALA A 141 -0.80 -16.19 -10.12
N ASP A 142 -0.40 -16.10 -11.40
CA ASP A 142 -0.66 -14.94 -12.25
C ASP A 142 -2.16 -14.66 -12.37
N ALA A 143 -2.51 -13.37 -12.34
CA ALA A 143 -3.86 -12.89 -12.61
C ALA A 143 -4.95 -13.48 -11.66
N ARG A 144 -4.64 -13.70 -10.37
CA ARG A 144 -5.55 -14.33 -9.39
C ARG A 144 -6.05 -13.39 -8.30
N VAL A 145 -5.47 -12.22 -8.15
CA VAL A 145 -5.84 -11.28 -7.08
C VAL A 145 -6.81 -10.23 -7.62
N ALA A 146 -7.97 -10.13 -6.98
CA ALA A 146 -8.97 -9.14 -7.37
C ALA A 146 -8.56 -7.73 -6.96
N VAL A 147 -8.04 -7.56 -5.75
CA VAL A 147 -7.56 -6.27 -5.22
C VAL A 147 -6.25 -6.46 -4.46
N ILE A 148 -5.28 -5.61 -4.74
CA ILE A 148 -4.12 -5.43 -3.87
C ILE A 148 -4.32 -4.14 -3.09
N ALA A 149 -4.20 -4.20 -1.76
CA ALA A 149 -4.14 -3.03 -0.89
C ALA A 149 -2.69 -2.85 -0.42
N ALA A 150 -2.09 -1.72 -0.77
CA ALA A 150 -0.76 -1.31 -0.39
C ALA A 150 -0.86 0.01 0.41
N ILE A 151 -0.56 -0.03 1.70
CA ILE A 151 -0.72 1.09 2.63
C ILE A 151 0.64 1.45 3.18
N ASP A 152 1.17 2.63 2.82
CA ASP A 152 2.55 3.04 3.09
C ASP A 152 3.55 1.92 2.76
N MET A 153 3.49 1.40 1.53
CA MET A 153 4.26 0.25 1.06
C MET A 153 5.23 0.62 -0.06
N LEU A 154 6.31 -0.12 -0.21
CA LEU A 154 7.18 -0.08 -1.39
C LEU A 154 6.49 -0.72 -2.59
N LEU A 155 6.64 -0.15 -3.77
CA LEU A 155 6.08 -0.71 -4.99
C LEU A 155 7.04 -1.73 -5.63
N LEU A 156 6.65 -3.00 -5.64
CA LEU A 156 7.26 -4.08 -6.41
C LEU A 156 6.42 -4.26 -7.68
N ALA A 157 6.67 -3.42 -8.68
CA ALA A 157 5.76 -3.17 -9.79
C ALA A 157 5.45 -4.41 -10.64
N GLU A 158 6.48 -5.17 -11.02
CA GLU A 158 6.33 -6.37 -11.85
C GLU A 158 5.46 -7.42 -11.17
N GLU A 159 5.73 -7.68 -9.89
CA GLU A 159 5.02 -8.70 -9.13
C GLU A 159 3.58 -8.27 -8.80
N THR A 160 3.40 -7.00 -8.45
CA THR A 160 2.07 -6.39 -8.29
C THR A 160 1.23 -6.57 -9.55
N ALA A 161 1.82 -6.25 -10.71
CA ALA A 161 1.12 -6.40 -11.98
C ALA A 161 0.88 -7.88 -12.35
N ARG A 162 1.84 -8.79 -12.06
CA ARG A 162 1.72 -10.21 -12.37
C ARG A 162 0.51 -10.86 -11.70
N VAL A 163 0.35 -10.62 -10.38
CA VAL A 163 -0.68 -11.31 -9.60
C VAL A 163 -2.07 -10.70 -9.73
N LEU A 164 -2.19 -9.39 -10.07
CA LEU A 164 -3.47 -8.73 -10.27
C LEU A 164 -4.22 -9.30 -11.47
N ALA A 165 -5.50 -9.64 -11.27
CA ALA A 165 -6.42 -10.02 -12.34
C ALA A 165 -6.52 -8.91 -13.39
N PRO A 166 -6.91 -9.23 -14.65
CA PRO A 166 -7.04 -8.23 -15.71
C PRO A 166 -7.96 -7.06 -15.35
N ASP A 167 -9.06 -7.34 -14.65
CA ASP A 167 -10.04 -6.39 -14.11
C ASP A 167 -9.75 -5.97 -12.67
N GLY A 168 -8.60 -6.39 -12.12
CA GLY A 168 -8.19 -6.12 -10.75
C GLY A 168 -7.88 -4.66 -10.48
N ALA A 169 -7.83 -4.29 -9.20
CA ALA A 169 -7.52 -2.95 -8.74
C ALA A 169 -6.35 -2.94 -7.76
N LEU A 170 -5.43 -1.98 -7.93
CA LEU A 170 -4.44 -1.62 -6.92
C LEU A 170 -4.98 -0.45 -6.10
N LEU A 171 -5.15 -0.66 -4.81
CA LEU A 171 -5.49 0.35 -3.82
C LEU A 171 -4.18 0.85 -3.19
N TRP A 172 -3.76 2.05 -3.57
CA TRP A 172 -2.51 2.68 -3.15
C TRP A 172 -2.78 3.80 -2.15
N ILE A 173 -2.30 3.64 -0.93
CA ILE A 173 -2.60 4.55 0.18
C ILE A 173 -1.31 5.14 0.74
N ASN A 174 -1.24 6.46 0.78
CA ASN A 174 -0.19 7.23 1.44
C ASN A 174 -0.80 7.93 2.67
N GLN A 175 -0.61 7.39 3.86
CA GLN A 175 -1.28 7.85 5.09
C GLN A 175 -0.93 9.28 5.49
N LEU A 176 0.28 9.71 5.20
CA LEU A 176 0.77 11.06 5.49
C LEU A 176 0.95 11.91 4.22
N GLY A 177 0.52 11.41 3.05
CA GLY A 177 0.73 12.09 1.79
C GLY A 177 2.22 12.34 1.54
N GLU A 178 2.55 13.50 0.99
CA GLU A 178 3.93 13.87 0.60
C GLU A 178 4.95 13.88 1.76
N ASP A 179 4.49 14.00 2.99
CA ASP A 179 5.36 13.94 4.17
C ASP A 179 5.68 12.50 4.59
N GLY A 180 4.98 11.52 4.03
CA GLY A 180 5.21 10.10 4.32
C GLY A 180 6.58 9.61 3.84
N PRO A 181 7.25 8.72 4.60
CA PRO A 181 8.57 8.21 4.21
C PRO A 181 8.54 7.30 2.98
N LEU A 182 7.39 6.71 2.66
CA LEU A 182 7.21 5.82 1.50
C LEU A 182 6.30 6.45 0.44
N TYR A 183 6.12 7.77 0.47
CA TYR A 183 5.26 8.47 -0.47
C TYR A 183 5.68 8.26 -1.91
N LEU A 184 4.74 7.78 -2.71
CA LEU A 184 4.84 7.69 -4.16
C LEU A 184 3.51 8.17 -4.77
N PRO A 185 3.52 9.21 -5.64
CA PRO A 185 2.30 9.72 -6.24
C PRO A 185 1.71 8.73 -7.26
N ALA A 186 0.40 8.84 -7.52
CA ALA A 186 -0.32 7.91 -8.37
C ALA A 186 0.24 7.81 -9.81
N ASP A 187 0.71 8.92 -10.37
CA ASP A 187 1.33 8.94 -11.70
C ASP A 187 2.65 8.15 -11.73
N ASP A 188 3.47 8.25 -10.67
CA ASP A 188 4.72 7.49 -10.57
C ASP A 188 4.44 5.99 -10.37
N VAL A 189 3.41 5.63 -9.58
CA VAL A 189 2.94 4.24 -9.44
C VAL A 189 2.50 3.69 -10.79
N ALA A 190 1.66 4.43 -11.51
CA ALA A 190 1.16 4.00 -12.82
C ALA A 190 2.26 3.89 -13.87
N ALA A 191 3.26 4.80 -13.83
CA ALA A 191 4.41 4.77 -14.74
C ALA A 191 5.36 3.59 -14.48
N ALA A 192 5.46 3.15 -13.22
CA ALA A 192 6.29 2.02 -12.83
C ALA A 192 5.65 0.67 -13.16
N LEU A 193 4.33 0.59 -13.15
CA LEU A 193 3.60 -0.66 -13.41
C LEU A 193 3.67 -1.06 -14.88
N PRO A 194 3.93 -2.33 -15.23
CA PRO A 194 3.88 -2.83 -16.62
C PRO A 194 2.51 -2.62 -17.26
N GLY A 195 2.51 -2.12 -18.49
CA GLY A 195 1.29 -1.90 -19.26
C GLY A 195 0.72 -0.49 -19.13
N GLN A 196 -0.58 -0.34 -19.43
CA GLN A 196 -1.26 0.96 -19.35
C GLN A 196 -2.24 0.97 -18.17
N TRP A 197 -2.13 2.01 -17.35
CA TRP A 197 -2.94 2.15 -16.15
C TRP A 197 -3.67 3.49 -16.14
N GLN A 198 -4.81 3.50 -15.47
CA GLN A 198 -5.57 4.69 -15.15
C GLN A 198 -5.81 4.74 -13.64
N ALA A 199 -5.83 5.95 -13.09
CA ALA A 199 -5.99 6.16 -11.66
C ALA A 199 -7.11 7.17 -11.38
N VAL A 200 -7.87 6.90 -10.32
CA VAL A 200 -8.70 7.88 -9.62
C VAL A 200 -8.07 8.10 -8.27
N GLU A 201 -7.90 9.35 -7.87
CA GLU A 201 -7.24 9.71 -6.62
C GLU A 201 -8.01 10.76 -5.82
N ALA A 202 -7.70 10.89 -4.54
CA ALA A 202 -8.09 12.02 -3.70
C ALA A 202 -7.14 12.20 -2.51
N HIS A 203 -7.22 13.39 -1.91
CA HIS A 203 -6.67 13.65 -0.58
C HIS A 203 -7.75 13.44 0.49
N ALA A 204 -7.38 12.81 1.61
CA ALA A 204 -8.25 12.59 2.75
C ALA A 204 -7.42 12.61 4.05
N GLY A 205 -7.94 13.25 5.09
CA GLY A 205 -7.21 13.40 6.33
C GLY A 205 -5.83 14.01 6.10
N TRP A 206 -4.79 13.37 6.60
CA TRP A 206 -3.39 13.79 6.38
C TRP A 206 -2.78 13.28 5.08
N GLY A 207 -3.43 12.35 4.40
CA GLY A 207 -2.83 11.62 3.30
C GLY A 207 -3.55 11.73 1.97
N SER A 208 -3.24 10.77 1.13
CA SER A 208 -3.85 10.60 -0.19
C SER A 208 -4.06 9.12 -0.50
N TRP A 209 -4.92 8.88 -1.45
CA TRP A 209 -5.14 7.55 -1.98
C TRP A 209 -5.29 7.59 -3.50
N ALA A 210 -5.00 6.47 -4.12
CA ALA A 210 -5.31 6.22 -5.52
C ALA A 210 -5.83 4.80 -5.70
N VAL A 211 -6.78 4.64 -6.62
CA VAL A 211 -7.21 3.34 -7.13
C VAL A 211 -6.79 3.24 -8.58
N LEU A 212 -5.83 2.35 -8.84
CA LEU A 212 -5.30 2.13 -10.18
C LEU A 212 -5.93 0.88 -10.81
N ARG A 213 -6.28 0.97 -12.09
CA ARG A 213 -6.82 -0.13 -12.89
C ARG A 213 -6.13 -0.16 -14.25
N ARG A 214 -6.03 -1.35 -14.84
CA ARG A 214 -5.56 -1.46 -16.22
C ARG A 214 -6.53 -0.73 -17.16
N ARG A 215 -5.99 -0.03 -18.14
CA ARG A 215 -6.83 0.49 -19.23
C ARG A 215 -7.30 -0.69 -20.09
N ALA A 216 -8.59 -0.72 -20.39
CA ALA A 216 -9.08 -1.59 -21.44
C ALA A 216 -8.42 -1.19 -22.78
N LEU A 217 -7.93 -2.19 -23.51
CA LEU A 217 -7.40 -2.00 -24.87
C LEU A 217 -8.52 -1.65 -25.83
#